data_313840052c45ce388256b4d2655d136b
#
_entry.id   313840052c45ce388256b4d2655d136b
#
_cell.length_a   1.000
_cell.length_b   1.000
_cell.length_c   1.000
_cell.angle_alpha   90.00
_cell.angle_beta   90.00
_cell.angle_gamma   90.00
#
_symmetry.space_group_name_H-M   'P 1'
#
loop_
_entity.id
_entity.type
_entity.pdbx_description
1 polymer ?
#
loop_
_entity_poly.entity_id
_entity_poly.type
_entity_poly.pdbx_seq_one_letter_code
_entity_poly.pdbx_strand_id
1 'polypeptide(L)'
;MSTAWLGSANALPPLIAPMGASAVLLFGVPASPLAQPWSIIGGNLVAALIGVTAAHWIASPLVAAAVAVGAALVVMSSLRCVHPPSGAVALTAVLGGPHIMALGYGFVWVPVGLNSLLLTLGAIAYNNTTGRSYPHHAHVPAHPHPPIARLFLTPDELDEVLADYGETIDISRDDLEVLFQELLGRAQRHTLTGAVE
;
A
#
# COMPACT_ATOMS: atom_id res chain seq x y z
N MET A 1 -5.48 8.41 -36.97
CA MET A 1 -5.60 9.72 -36.27
C MET A 1 -5.50 9.61 -34.73
N SER A 2 -4.74 8.69 -34.15
CA SER A 2 -4.72 8.49 -32.68
C SER A 2 -3.33 8.43 -32.02
N THR A 3 -2.26 8.62 -32.77
CA THR A 3 -0.88 8.58 -32.23
C THR A 3 -0.36 9.93 -31.74
N ALA A 4 -1.03 11.03 -32.04
CA ALA A 4 -0.63 12.36 -31.56
C ALA A 4 -0.95 12.64 -30.07
N TRP A 5 -1.79 11.82 -29.46
CA TRP A 5 -2.20 11.97 -28.04
C TRP A 5 -1.24 11.27 -27.05
N LEU A 6 -0.38 10.37 -27.54
CA LEU A 6 0.56 9.61 -26.71
C LEU A 6 1.98 10.20 -26.71
N GLY A 7 2.14 11.42 -27.13
CA GLY A 7 3.44 12.09 -27.15
C GLY A 7 4.33 11.62 -28.31
N SER A 8 5.28 12.44 -28.71
CA SER A 8 6.33 12.03 -29.63
C SER A 8 7.11 10.86 -29.03
N ALA A 9 7.69 10.00 -29.86
CA ALA A 9 8.51 8.86 -29.44
C ALA A 9 9.67 9.22 -28.48
N ASN A 10 9.95 10.52 -28.31
CA ASN A 10 10.94 11.09 -27.41
C ASN A 10 10.32 11.71 -26.14
N ALA A 11 9.00 11.73 -25.98
CA ALA A 11 8.37 12.16 -24.74
C ALA A 11 8.36 11.01 -23.74
N LEU A 12 8.69 11.30 -22.49
CA LEU A 12 8.53 10.34 -21.41
C LEU A 12 7.11 9.82 -21.39
N PRO A 13 6.90 8.51 -21.23
CA PRO A 13 5.56 8.01 -21.04
C PRO A 13 4.97 8.71 -19.81
N PRO A 14 3.82 9.37 -19.94
CA PRO A 14 3.18 10.05 -18.82
C PRO A 14 2.80 9.05 -17.70
N LEU A 15 2.74 7.76 -18.04
CA LEU A 15 2.44 6.66 -17.14
C LEU A 15 3.58 5.64 -17.18
N ILE A 16 4.08 5.27 -16.02
CA ILE A 16 5.09 4.20 -15.87
C ILE A 16 4.43 2.89 -15.47
N ALA A 17 4.98 1.75 -15.93
CA ALA A 17 4.40 0.43 -15.71
C ALA A 17 4.07 0.09 -14.23
N PRO A 18 4.91 0.44 -13.23
CA PRO A 18 4.59 0.21 -11.81
C PRO A 18 3.27 0.81 -11.35
N MET A 19 2.79 1.88 -11.99
CA MET A 19 1.51 2.52 -11.66
C MET A 19 0.30 1.63 -11.94
N GLY A 20 0.41 0.69 -12.87
CA GLY A 20 -0.62 -0.32 -13.12
C GLY A 20 -0.83 -1.22 -11.90
N ALA A 21 0.25 -1.70 -11.29
CA ALA A 21 0.17 -2.50 -10.07
C ALA A 21 -0.36 -1.69 -8.87
N SER A 22 0.04 -0.41 -8.75
CA SER A 22 -0.52 0.50 -7.75
C SER A 22 -2.03 0.69 -7.95
N ALA A 23 -2.50 0.85 -9.20
CA ALA A 23 -3.92 0.98 -9.50
C ALA A 23 -4.71 -0.27 -9.07
N VAL A 24 -4.19 -1.47 -9.32
CA VAL A 24 -4.84 -2.71 -8.88
C VAL A 24 -5.06 -2.73 -7.36
N LEU A 25 -4.07 -2.32 -6.58
CA LEU A 25 -4.21 -2.23 -5.12
C LEU A 25 -5.23 -1.18 -4.70
N LEU A 26 -5.15 0.04 -5.25
CA LEU A 26 -6.04 1.14 -4.87
C LEU A 26 -7.51 0.87 -5.18
N PHE A 27 -7.80 0.24 -6.30
CA PHE A 27 -9.17 0.02 -6.76
C PHE A 27 -9.68 -1.38 -6.42
N GLY A 28 -8.80 -2.38 -6.30
CA GLY A 28 -9.15 -3.76 -6.00
C GLY A 28 -9.27 -4.05 -4.50
N VAL A 29 -8.30 -3.57 -3.71
CA VAL A 29 -8.21 -3.84 -2.26
C VAL A 29 -7.93 -2.56 -1.45
N PRO A 30 -8.82 -1.55 -1.50
CA PRO A 30 -8.60 -0.24 -0.89
C PRO A 30 -8.48 -0.26 0.63
N ALA A 31 -8.92 -1.33 1.29
CA ALA A 31 -8.77 -1.52 2.74
C ALA A 31 -7.36 -1.95 3.15
N SER A 32 -6.55 -2.50 2.22
CA SER A 32 -5.18 -2.92 2.51
C SER A 32 -4.33 -1.78 3.08
N PRO A 33 -3.59 -1.98 4.16
CA PRO A 33 -2.61 -1.02 4.67
C PRO A 33 -1.56 -0.63 3.62
N LEU A 34 -1.24 -1.55 2.70
CA LEU A 34 -0.27 -1.35 1.62
C LEU A 34 -0.81 -0.48 0.49
N ALA A 35 -2.13 -0.24 0.45
CA ALA A 35 -2.83 0.59 -0.52
C ALA A 35 -3.21 1.98 0.03
N GLN A 36 -2.80 2.33 1.25
CA GLN A 36 -3.15 3.64 1.82
C GLN A 36 -2.36 4.79 1.18
N PRO A 37 -2.87 6.03 1.21
CA PRO A 37 -2.23 7.18 0.57
C PRO A 37 -0.76 7.37 0.95
N TRP A 38 -0.42 7.17 2.24
CA TRP A 38 0.95 7.28 2.70
C TRP A 38 1.84 6.17 2.13
N SER A 39 1.34 4.94 2.08
CA SER A 39 2.09 3.81 1.51
C SER A 39 2.41 4.05 0.04
N ILE A 40 1.44 4.55 -0.74
CA ILE A 40 1.61 4.77 -2.18
C ILE A 40 2.54 5.95 -2.45
N ILE A 41 2.23 7.11 -1.89
CA ILE A 41 3.01 8.32 -2.16
C ILE A 41 4.40 8.18 -1.55
N GLY A 42 4.49 7.85 -0.27
CA GLY A 42 5.75 7.70 0.44
C GLY A 42 6.61 6.57 -0.14
N GLY A 43 6.01 5.39 -0.35
CA GLY A 43 6.70 4.23 -0.90
C GLY A 43 7.28 4.49 -2.29
N ASN A 44 6.48 5.06 -3.20
CA ASN A 44 6.94 5.35 -4.56
C ASN A 44 8.04 6.43 -4.58
N LEU A 45 7.92 7.49 -3.78
CA LEU A 45 8.94 8.54 -3.70
C LEU A 45 10.26 8.01 -3.11
N VAL A 46 10.19 7.23 -2.03
CA VAL A 46 11.35 6.56 -1.43
C VAL A 46 12.03 5.65 -2.43
N ALA A 47 11.27 4.80 -3.12
CA ALA A 47 11.79 3.85 -4.09
C ALA A 47 12.44 4.56 -5.29
N ALA A 48 11.81 5.61 -5.81
CA ALA A 48 12.36 6.41 -6.90
C ALA A 48 13.67 7.10 -6.48
N LEU A 49 13.71 7.71 -5.29
CA LEU A 49 14.89 8.40 -4.77
C LEU A 49 16.06 7.44 -4.60
N ILE A 50 15.83 6.29 -3.97
CA ILE A 50 16.85 5.27 -3.75
C ILE A 50 17.29 4.66 -5.09
N GLY A 51 16.35 4.37 -5.99
CA GLY A 51 16.65 3.82 -7.30
C GLY A 51 17.51 4.74 -8.14
N VAL A 52 17.20 6.04 -8.21
CA VAL A 52 18.02 7.04 -8.91
C VAL A 52 19.40 7.16 -8.27
N THR A 53 19.46 7.18 -6.94
CA THR A 53 20.72 7.24 -6.21
C THR A 53 21.60 6.01 -6.51
N ALA A 54 21.01 4.81 -6.45
CA ALA A 54 21.73 3.57 -6.76
C ALA A 54 22.24 3.56 -8.22
N ALA A 55 21.40 3.99 -9.18
CA ALA A 55 21.79 4.09 -10.59
C ALA A 55 22.94 5.07 -10.82
N HIS A 56 23.02 6.13 -10.00
CA HIS A 56 24.07 7.15 -10.13
C HIS A 56 25.42 6.69 -9.55
N TRP A 57 25.38 5.93 -8.43
CA TRP A 57 26.61 5.60 -7.68
C TRP A 57 27.13 4.19 -7.94
N ILE A 58 26.34 3.28 -8.47
CA ILE A 58 26.71 1.89 -8.68
C ILE A 58 26.80 1.59 -10.17
N ALA A 59 28.01 1.32 -10.64
CA ALA A 59 28.29 1.12 -12.06
C ALA A 59 27.66 -0.16 -12.66
N SER A 60 27.48 -1.22 -11.84
CA SER A 60 26.86 -2.46 -12.31
C SER A 60 25.33 -2.35 -12.20
N PRO A 61 24.57 -2.37 -13.32
CA PRO A 61 23.12 -2.26 -13.28
C PRO A 61 22.42 -3.35 -12.44
N LEU A 62 22.96 -4.57 -12.47
CA LEU A 62 22.41 -5.68 -11.68
C LEU A 62 22.58 -5.44 -10.18
N VAL A 63 23.77 -5.00 -9.76
CA VAL A 63 24.02 -4.67 -8.35
C VAL A 63 23.21 -3.44 -7.93
N ALA A 64 23.15 -2.41 -8.77
CA ALA A 64 22.36 -1.22 -8.53
C ALA A 64 20.86 -1.57 -8.33
N ALA A 65 20.32 -2.44 -9.17
CA ALA A 65 18.94 -2.90 -9.07
C ALA A 65 18.66 -3.66 -7.76
N ALA A 66 19.53 -4.59 -7.40
CA ALA A 66 19.41 -5.36 -6.16
C ALA A 66 19.49 -4.46 -4.92
N VAL A 67 20.47 -3.55 -4.89
CA VAL A 67 20.65 -2.58 -3.80
C VAL A 67 19.47 -1.62 -3.74
N ALA A 68 18.97 -1.12 -4.87
CA ALA A 68 17.84 -0.20 -4.93
C ALA A 68 16.58 -0.81 -4.32
N VAL A 69 16.22 -2.04 -4.71
CA VAL A 69 15.04 -2.72 -4.18
C VAL A 69 15.20 -3.05 -2.70
N GLY A 70 16.35 -3.63 -2.31
CA GLY A 70 16.59 -3.98 -0.91
C GLY A 70 16.61 -2.77 0.02
N ALA A 71 17.31 -1.70 -0.35
CA ALA A 71 17.36 -0.47 0.44
C ALA A 71 16.01 0.23 0.47
N ALA A 72 15.27 0.27 -0.66
CA ALA A 72 13.93 0.83 -0.70
C ALA A 72 12.99 0.09 0.28
N LEU A 73 13.02 -1.24 0.31
CA LEU A 73 12.20 -2.02 1.22
C LEU A 73 12.54 -1.72 2.69
N VAL A 74 13.82 -1.66 3.05
CA VAL A 74 14.25 -1.33 4.43
C VAL A 74 13.76 0.05 4.84
N VAL A 75 13.94 1.05 3.98
CA VAL A 75 13.52 2.43 4.29
C VAL A 75 11.99 2.54 4.34
N MET A 76 11.27 1.95 3.40
CA MET A 76 9.80 1.92 3.42
C MET A 76 9.26 1.25 4.68
N SER A 77 9.86 0.14 5.12
CA SER A 77 9.48 -0.55 6.36
C SER A 77 9.72 0.35 7.58
N SER A 78 10.86 1.03 7.64
CA SER A 78 11.19 1.96 8.72
C SER A 78 10.25 3.16 8.79
N LEU A 79 9.79 3.65 7.64
CA LEU A 79 8.86 4.78 7.51
C LEU A 79 7.39 4.36 7.54
N ARG A 80 7.11 3.06 7.68
CA ARG A 80 5.75 2.49 7.63
C ARG A 80 4.98 2.90 6.37
N CYS A 81 5.67 2.90 5.21
CA CYS A 81 5.09 3.21 3.92
C CYS A 81 5.36 2.12 2.88
N VAL A 82 5.31 0.86 3.31
CA VAL A 82 5.51 -0.27 2.41
C VAL A 82 4.41 -0.30 1.35
N HIS A 83 4.83 -0.23 0.08
CA HIS A 83 3.97 -0.32 -1.08
C HIS A 83 4.63 -1.26 -2.10
N PRO A 84 4.15 -2.50 -2.28
CA PRO A 84 4.84 -3.50 -3.09
C PRO A 84 5.18 -3.05 -4.52
N PRO A 85 4.30 -2.33 -5.25
CA PRO A 85 4.64 -1.82 -6.58
C PRO A 85 5.85 -0.88 -6.61
N SER A 86 6.22 -0.27 -5.49
CA SER A 86 7.38 0.64 -5.39
C SER A 86 8.72 -0.08 -5.67
N GLY A 87 8.79 -1.40 -5.46
CA GLY A 87 9.93 -2.19 -5.89
C GLY A 87 10.18 -2.08 -7.40
N ALA A 88 9.11 -2.10 -8.20
CA ALA A 88 9.20 -1.90 -9.64
C ALA A 88 9.52 -0.44 -10.01
N VAL A 89 9.17 0.54 -9.18
CA VAL A 89 9.60 1.95 -9.36
C VAL A 89 11.11 2.05 -9.18
N ALA A 90 11.69 1.42 -8.14
CA ALA A 90 13.14 1.38 -7.93
C ALA A 90 13.86 0.71 -9.12
N LEU A 91 13.34 -0.42 -9.61
CA LEU A 91 13.87 -1.08 -10.80
C LEU A 91 13.76 -0.20 -12.04
N THR A 92 12.67 0.52 -12.23
CA THR A 92 12.49 1.43 -13.37
C THR A 92 13.51 2.57 -13.32
N ALA A 93 13.82 3.10 -12.14
CA ALA A 93 14.87 4.13 -12.00
C ALA A 93 16.24 3.64 -12.43
N VAL A 94 16.57 2.36 -12.20
CA VAL A 94 17.87 1.76 -12.52
C VAL A 94 17.90 1.23 -13.96
N LEU A 95 16.86 0.54 -14.41
CA LEU A 95 16.84 -0.24 -15.65
C LEU A 95 15.98 0.40 -16.75
N GLY A 96 15.33 1.52 -16.50
CA GLY A 96 14.38 2.15 -17.42
C GLY A 96 14.98 2.79 -18.69
N GLY A 97 16.29 2.66 -18.86
CA GLY A 97 16.99 3.08 -20.05
C GLY A 97 17.38 4.57 -20.07
N PRO A 98 17.98 5.04 -21.19
CA PRO A 98 18.60 6.37 -21.25
C PRO A 98 17.66 7.53 -20.93
N HIS A 99 16.39 7.44 -21.32
CA HIS A 99 15.40 8.51 -21.05
C HIS A 99 15.12 8.67 -19.56
N ILE A 100 14.96 7.56 -18.82
CA ILE A 100 14.74 7.59 -17.37
C ILE A 100 16.01 8.08 -16.66
N MET A 101 17.18 7.57 -17.09
CA MET A 101 18.45 7.98 -16.52
C MET A 101 18.74 9.47 -16.73
N ALA A 102 18.35 10.03 -17.88
CA ALA A 102 18.53 11.46 -18.18
C ALA A 102 17.69 12.39 -17.28
N LEU A 103 16.60 11.88 -16.70
CA LEU A 103 15.80 12.65 -15.72
C LEU A 103 16.52 12.84 -14.38
N GLY A 104 17.42 11.91 -14.03
CA GLY A 104 18.04 11.92 -12.71
C GLY A 104 16.98 12.02 -11.61
N TYR A 105 17.19 12.89 -10.64
CA TYR A 105 16.23 13.11 -9.54
C TYR A 105 14.90 13.74 -9.97
N GLY A 106 14.81 14.28 -11.20
CA GLY A 106 13.53 14.70 -11.79
C GLY A 106 12.52 13.57 -11.91
N PHE A 107 12.99 12.32 -12.09
CA PHE A 107 12.16 11.12 -12.11
C PHE A 107 11.31 10.95 -10.85
N VAL A 108 11.83 11.34 -9.68
CA VAL A 108 11.12 11.27 -8.40
C VAL A 108 9.84 12.10 -8.41
N TRP A 109 9.91 13.30 -9.00
CA TRP A 109 8.77 14.22 -9.04
C TRP A 109 7.87 13.97 -10.23
N VAL A 110 8.46 13.84 -11.41
CA VAL A 110 7.76 13.55 -12.67
C VAL A 110 8.54 12.46 -13.41
N PRO A 111 7.97 11.26 -13.63
CA PRO A 111 6.55 10.88 -13.52
C PRO A 111 6.09 10.34 -12.15
N VAL A 112 6.99 9.90 -11.24
CA VAL A 112 6.60 9.08 -10.08
C VAL A 112 5.68 9.83 -9.12
N GLY A 113 6.09 10.98 -8.61
CA GLY A 113 5.31 11.76 -7.63
C GLY A 113 3.96 12.19 -8.20
N LEU A 114 3.97 12.72 -9.43
CA LEU A 114 2.73 13.15 -10.10
C LEU A 114 1.76 11.98 -10.29
N ASN A 115 2.22 10.84 -10.80
CA ASN A 115 1.36 9.67 -11.01
C ASN A 115 0.82 9.12 -9.70
N SER A 116 1.65 9.04 -8.65
CA SER A 116 1.23 8.60 -7.32
C SER A 116 0.14 9.49 -6.74
N LEU A 117 0.29 10.81 -6.89
CA LEU A 117 -0.71 11.77 -6.46
C LEU A 117 -2.02 11.64 -7.25
N LEU A 118 -1.95 11.58 -8.58
CA LEU A 118 -3.14 11.46 -9.44
C LEU A 118 -3.88 10.14 -9.18
N LEU A 119 -3.16 9.02 -9.02
CA LEU A 119 -3.76 7.74 -8.67
C LEU A 119 -4.46 7.78 -7.31
N THR A 120 -3.81 8.37 -6.31
CA THR A 120 -4.39 8.51 -4.96
C THR A 120 -5.65 9.37 -4.99
N LEU A 121 -5.63 10.50 -5.69
CA LEU A 121 -6.81 11.37 -5.84
C LEU A 121 -7.94 10.65 -6.59
N GLY A 122 -7.60 9.93 -7.66
CA GLY A 122 -8.56 9.11 -8.41
C GLY A 122 -9.17 8.00 -7.55
N ALA A 123 -8.36 7.35 -6.70
CA ALA A 123 -8.82 6.33 -5.78
C ALA A 123 -9.74 6.91 -4.68
N ILE A 124 -9.41 8.08 -4.13
CA ILE A 124 -10.30 8.79 -3.19
C ILE A 124 -11.66 9.06 -3.85
N ALA A 125 -11.65 9.63 -5.05
CA ALA A 125 -12.88 9.94 -5.76
C ALA A 125 -13.70 8.67 -6.05
N TYR A 126 -13.07 7.64 -6.65
CA TYR A 126 -13.75 6.40 -7.06
C TYR A 126 -14.29 5.61 -5.86
N ASN A 127 -13.45 5.30 -4.88
CA ASN A 127 -13.86 4.45 -3.77
C ASN A 127 -14.98 5.10 -2.95
N ASN A 128 -14.87 6.39 -2.63
CA ASN A 128 -15.91 7.08 -1.86
C ASN A 128 -17.23 7.22 -2.65
N THR A 129 -17.20 7.35 -3.96
CA THR A 129 -18.42 7.37 -4.78
C THR A 129 -19.05 5.99 -4.94
N THR A 130 -18.27 4.92 -4.83
CA THR A 130 -18.74 3.52 -4.90
C THR A 130 -19.08 2.94 -3.53
N GLY A 131 -19.12 3.76 -2.47
CA GLY A 131 -19.53 3.35 -1.13
C GLY A 131 -18.44 2.65 -0.30
N ARG A 132 -17.18 2.72 -0.73
CA ARG A 132 -16.03 2.24 0.02
C ARG A 132 -15.34 3.42 0.68
N SER A 133 -15.04 3.33 1.98
CA SER A 133 -14.28 4.37 2.68
C SER A 133 -12.81 4.35 2.24
N TYR A 134 -12.32 5.45 1.66
CA TYR A 134 -10.91 5.61 1.32
C TYR A 134 -10.45 7.07 1.51
N PRO A 135 -9.38 7.37 2.26
CA PRO A 135 -8.51 6.44 2.99
C PRO A 135 -9.31 5.52 3.91
N HIS A 136 -8.82 4.26 4.08
CA HIS A 136 -9.55 3.28 4.87
C HIS A 136 -9.54 3.66 6.35
N HIS A 137 -10.70 3.52 6.98
CA HIS A 137 -10.88 3.61 8.42
C HIS A 137 -11.60 2.34 8.87
N ALA A 138 -11.17 1.76 9.98
CA ALA A 138 -11.81 0.59 10.55
C ALA A 138 -13.32 0.79 10.70
N HIS A 139 -14.09 -0.22 10.39
CA HIS A 139 -15.54 -0.17 10.47
C HIS A 139 -15.96 -0.10 11.93
N VAL A 140 -16.67 0.95 12.32
CA VAL A 140 -17.31 1.00 13.63
C VAL A 140 -18.58 0.16 13.53
N PRO A 141 -18.76 -0.91 14.35
CA PRO A 141 -19.96 -1.72 14.31
C PRO A 141 -21.20 -0.86 14.54
N ALA A 142 -22.22 -1.01 13.67
CA ALA A 142 -23.46 -0.24 13.75
C ALA A 142 -24.30 -0.58 14.99
N HIS A 143 -23.99 -1.66 15.68
CA HIS A 143 -24.65 -2.09 16.90
C HIS A 143 -23.61 -2.22 18.02
N PRO A 144 -23.60 -1.32 19.02
CA PRO A 144 -22.80 -1.52 20.22
C PRO A 144 -23.32 -2.79 20.91
N HIS A 145 -22.48 -3.83 20.93
CA HIS A 145 -22.78 -5.00 21.73
C HIS A 145 -22.71 -4.61 23.21
N PRO A 146 -23.67 -5.02 24.04
CA PRO A 146 -23.56 -4.78 25.47
C PRO A 146 -22.26 -5.39 25.97
N PRO A 147 -21.53 -4.70 26.87
CA PRO A 147 -20.27 -5.20 27.39
C PRO A 147 -20.50 -6.52 28.11
N ILE A 148 -20.03 -7.61 27.52
CA ILE A 148 -20.14 -8.94 28.09
C ILE A 148 -18.89 -9.15 28.95
N ALA A 149 -19.08 -9.22 30.25
CA ALA A 149 -18.13 -9.02 31.32
C ALA A 149 -16.94 -10.01 31.42
N ARG A 150 -16.68 -10.88 30.45
CA ARG A 150 -15.64 -11.93 30.63
C ARG A 150 -14.83 -12.37 29.39
N LEU A 151 -15.02 -11.77 28.22
CA LEU A 151 -14.17 -12.10 27.05
C LEU A 151 -13.84 -10.81 26.26
N PHE A 152 -13.11 -9.92 26.89
CA PHE A 152 -12.44 -8.83 26.16
C PHE A 152 -11.02 -9.30 25.86
N LEU A 153 -10.69 -9.47 24.58
CA LEU A 153 -9.31 -9.40 24.20
C LEU A 153 -8.86 -7.95 24.41
N THR A 154 -7.88 -7.77 25.24
CA THR A 154 -7.24 -6.46 25.35
C THR A 154 -6.39 -6.20 24.10
N PRO A 155 -6.18 -4.94 23.71
CA PRO A 155 -5.27 -4.61 22.60
C PRO A 155 -3.89 -5.27 22.74
N ASP A 156 -3.40 -5.39 23.96
CA ASP A 156 -2.09 -5.99 24.26
C ASP A 156 -2.09 -7.52 24.01
N GLU A 157 -3.16 -8.21 24.34
CA GLU A 157 -3.30 -9.66 24.06
C GLU A 157 -3.38 -9.94 22.54
N LEU A 158 -4.02 -9.05 21.76
CA LEU A 158 -4.01 -9.18 20.30
C LEU A 158 -2.59 -9.01 19.74
N ASP A 159 -1.84 -8.05 20.25
CA ASP A 159 -0.46 -7.83 19.83
C ASP A 159 0.45 -9.01 20.21
N GLU A 160 0.24 -9.64 21.35
CA GLU A 160 0.96 -10.85 21.78
C GLU A 160 0.67 -12.03 20.85
N VAL A 161 -0.62 -12.26 20.52
CA VAL A 161 -1.03 -13.31 19.57
C VAL A 161 -0.46 -13.06 18.17
N LEU A 162 -0.46 -11.82 17.70
CA LEU A 162 0.12 -11.48 16.39
C LEU A 162 1.64 -11.65 16.38
N ALA A 163 2.31 -11.37 17.49
CA ALA A 163 3.75 -11.60 17.63
C ALA A 163 4.09 -13.10 17.62
N ASP A 164 3.29 -13.91 18.31
CA ASP A 164 3.45 -15.38 18.34
C ASP A 164 3.13 -16.02 16.98
N TYR A 165 2.17 -15.45 16.25
CA TYR A 165 1.82 -15.93 14.90
C TYR A 165 2.98 -15.76 13.92
N GLY A 166 3.81 -14.73 14.07
CA GLY A 166 5.09 -14.56 13.38
C GLY A 166 5.01 -14.25 11.89
N GLU A 167 3.82 -14.11 11.31
CA GLU A 167 3.61 -13.78 9.89
C GLU A 167 2.95 -12.40 9.71
N THR A 168 3.25 -11.75 8.60
CA THR A 168 2.63 -10.46 8.26
C THR A 168 1.28 -10.69 7.58
N ILE A 169 0.21 -10.19 8.18
CA ILE A 169 -1.15 -10.27 7.65
C ILE A 169 -1.49 -8.93 6.96
N ASP A 170 -2.03 -8.98 5.73
CA ASP A 170 -2.47 -7.80 4.99
C ASP A 170 -3.88 -7.35 5.42
N ILE A 171 -3.99 -7.02 6.70
CA ILE A 171 -5.20 -6.45 7.33
C ILE A 171 -4.75 -5.38 8.32
N SER A 172 -5.55 -4.31 8.48
CA SER A 172 -5.24 -3.32 9.51
C SER A 172 -5.49 -3.92 10.89
N ARG A 173 -4.68 -3.50 11.88
CA ARG A 173 -4.86 -3.92 13.26
C ARG A 173 -6.26 -3.60 13.79
N ASP A 174 -6.77 -2.43 13.44
CA ASP A 174 -8.08 -1.96 13.87
C ASP A 174 -9.23 -2.80 13.28
N ASP A 175 -9.12 -3.20 11.99
CA ASP A 175 -10.09 -4.10 11.37
C ASP A 175 -10.06 -5.49 11.99
N LEU A 176 -8.87 -5.98 12.32
CA LEU A 176 -8.71 -7.27 12.97
C LEU A 176 -9.34 -7.28 14.36
N GLU A 177 -9.15 -6.21 15.14
CA GLU A 177 -9.78 -6.03 16.44
C GLU A 177 -11.31 -6.01 16.33
N VAL A 178 -11.86 -5.24 15.39
CA VAL A 178 -13.31 -5.18 15.12
C VAL A 178 -13.85 -6.54 14.72
N LEU A 179 -13.15 -7.25 13.82
CA LEU A 179 -13.55 -8.59 13.38
C LEU A 179 -13.59 -9.59 14.55
N PHE A 180 -12.57 -9.56 15.41
CA PHE A 180 -12.50 -10.41 16.59
C PHE A 180 -13.67 -10.14 17.57
N GLN A 181 -13.93 -8.87 17.85
CA GLN A 181 -15.03 -8.48 18.74
C GLN A 181 -16.38 -8.94 18.18
N GLU A 182 -16.60 -8.81 16.88
CA GLU A 182 -17.83 -9.28 16.26
C GLU A 182 -17.98 -10.79 16.28
N LEU A 183 -16.89 -11.54 16.06
CA LEU A 183 -16.88 -13.01 16.17
C LEU A 183 -17.20 -13.50 17.59
N LEU A 184 -16.59 -12.88 18.60
CA LEU A 184 -16.89 -13.18 20.00
C LEU A 184 -18.35 -12.92 20.33
N GLY A 185 -18.90 -11.77 19.90
CA GLY A 185 -20.31 -11.43 20.09
C GLY A 185 -21.27 -12.42 19.42
N ARG A 186 -20.92 -12.97 18.26
CA ARG A 186 -21.72 -14.00 17.57
C ARG A 186 -21.63 -15.35 18.30
N ALA A 187 -20.44 -15.78 18.69
CA ALA A 187 -20.24 -17.05 19.40
C ALA A 187 -21.05 -17.11 20.70
N GLN A 188 -21.11 -16.00 21.45
CA GLN A 188 -21.88 -15.94 22.68
C GLN A 188 -23.40 -15.99 22.45
N ARG A 189 -23.91 -15.35 21.40
CA ARG A 189 -25.33 -15.48 21.03
C ARG A 189 -25.72 -16.93 20.74
N HIS A 190 -24.85 -17.68 20.07
CA HIS A 190 -25.11 -19.10 19.80
C HIS A 190 -25.10 -19.97 21.06
N THR A 191 -24.21 -19.67 22.03
CA THR A 191 -24.20 -20.39 23.31
C THR A 191 -25.43 -20.10 24.17
N LEU A 192 -25.95 -18.89 24.12
CA LEU A 192 -27.15 -18.50 24.89
C LEU A 192 -28.45 -19.04 24.25
N THR A 193 -28.54 -19.14 22.93
CA THR A 193 -29.70 -19.71 22.21
C THR A 193 -29.70 -21.24 22.22
N GLY A 194 -28.56 -21.90 22.21
CA GLY A 194 -28.42 -23.37 22.30
C GLY A 194 -28.55 -23.94 23.71
N ALA A 195 -28.58 -23.11 24.74
CA ALA A 195 -28.81 -23.53 26.14
C ALA A 195 -30.31 -23.50 26.55
N VAL A 196 -31.24 -23.19 25.62
CA VAL A 196 -32.71 -23.10 25.84
C VAL A 196 -33.46 -24.23 25.16
N GLU A 197 -32.77 -25.16 24.46
CA GLU A 197 -33.30 -26.44 24.00
C GLU A 197 -32.81 -27.58 24.92
#